data_0e32d54172c8c3580cf7c1a2dbe902e1
#
_entry.id   0e32d54172c8c3580cf7c1a2dbe902e1
#
_cell.length_a   1.000
_cell.length_b   1.000
_cell.length_c   1.000
_cell.angle_alpha   90.00
_cell.angle_beta   90.00
_cell.angle_gamma   90.00
#
_symmetry.space_group_name_H-M   'P 1'
#
loop_
_entity.id
_entity.type
_entity.pdbx_description
1 polymer ?
#
loop_
_entity_poly.entity_id
_entity_poly.type
_entity_poly.pdbx_seq_one_letter_code
_entity_poly.pdbx_strand_id
1 'polypeptide(L)'
;MTYCFTNPYIDFYSVVFAVILAVVLVAAALVGWHKGAITQIGSIAAVVGALIVCRSFGHLVVPMTARWLGVDETGQSAWSDYSATMLAYAAMFMLTWLTVWLLTRMIRQALHIAHLGVVDRAAGSLFLMGKWALVASIIVNLLQVVQPDAALFKTAEQGGWQAPLLDTILAFAPWLWGCLGINL
;
A
#
# COMPACT_ATOMS: atom_id res chain seq x y z
N MET A 1 4.60 -5.66 47.99
CA MET A 1 5.58 -4.94 47.13
C MET A 1 6.45 -5.99 46.44
N THR A 2 6.02 -6.50 45.30
CA THR A 2 6.77 -7.47 44.50
C THR A 2 7.32 -6.71 43.30
N TYR A 3 8.57 -6.29 43.39
CA TYR A 3 9.30 -5.79 42.23
C TYR A 3 9.51 -6.99 41.30
N CYS A 4 8.65 -7.16 40.32
CA CYS A 4 8.95 -8.05 39.19
C CYS A 4 10.24 -7.54 38.56
N PHE A 5 11.27 -8.34 38.58
CA PHE A 5 12.49 -8.15 37.80
C PHE A 5 12.10 -8.16 36.33
N THR A 6 11.89 -6.98 35.75
CA THR A 6 11.75 -6.83 34.31
C THR A 6 13.06 -7.27 33.68
N ASN A 7 12.98 -8.26 32.82
CA ASN A 7 14.15 -8.78 32.14
C ASN A 7 14.63 -7.69 31.15
N PRO A 8 15.83 -7.09 31.33
CA PRO A 8 16.28 -5.93 30.56
C PRO A 8 16.35 -6.19 29.03
N TYR A 9 16.44 -7.46 28.65
CA TYR A 9 16.41 -7.84 27.23
C TYR A 9 15.02 -7.72 26.60
N ILE A 10 13.95 -7.96 27.37
CA ILE A 10 12.56 -7.86 26.91
C ILE A 10 12.20 -6.40 26.65
N ASP A 11 12.61 -5.50 27.56
CA ASP A 11 12.39 -4.06 27.40
C ASP A 11 13.14 -3.48 26.18
N PHE A 12 14.36 -3.98 25.92
CA PHE A 12 15.16 -3.53 24.78
C PHE A 12 14.47 -3.79 23.43
N TYR A 13 13.97 -5.00 23.19
CA TYR A 13 13.31 -5.33 21.91
C TYR A 13 12.03 -4.53 21.69
N SER A 14 11.26 -4.28 22.73
CA SER A 14 10.03 -3.50 22.64
C SER A 14 10.30 -2.03 22.38
N VAL A 15 11.35 -1.44 23.01
CA VAL A 15 11.80 -0.08 22.73
C VAL A 15 12.28 0.06 21.28
N VAL A 16 13.11 -0.89 20.82
CA VAL A 16 13.61 -0.89 19.44
C VAL A 16 12.47 -0.94 18.44
N PHE A 17 11.47 -1.80 18.67
CA PHE A 17 10.28 -1.87 17.80
C PHE A 17 9.50 -0.56 17.78
N ALA A 18 9.23 0.04 18.94
CA ALA A 18 8.53 1.31 19.04
C ALA A 18 9.28 2.45 18.33
N VAL A 19 10.61 2.50 18.47
CA VAL A 19 11.46 3.49 17.79
C VAL A 19 11.43 3.28 16.28
N ILE A 20 11.57 2.05 15.80
CA ILE A 20 11.49 1.74 14.36
C ILE A 20 10.13 2.15 13.81
N LEU A 21 9.04 1.80 14.49
CA LEU A 21 7.70 2.16 14.09
C LEU A 21 7.50 3.68 14.04
N ALA A 22 7.96 4.40 15.08
CA ALA A 22 7.88 5.86 15.11
C ALA A 22 8.66 6.49 13.95
N VAL A 23 9.87 6.01 13.67
CA VAL A 23 10.68 6.48 12.53
C VAL A 23 9.98 6.22 11.20
N VAL A 24 9.39 5.04 11.00
CA VAL A 24 8.64 4.70 9.79
C VAL A 24 7.43 5.60 9.63
N LEU A 25 6.65 5.84 10.70
CA LEU A 25 5.48 6.71 10.64
C LEU A 25 5.84 8.18 10.36
N VAL A 26 6.92 8.69 10.97
CA VAL A 26 7.43 10.04 10.71
C VAL A 26 7.91 10.15 9.27
N ALA A 27 8.68 9.19 8.79
CA ALA A 27 9.12 9.15 7.40
C ALA A 27 7.93 9.09 6.43
N ALA A 28 6.91 8.28 6.73
CA ALA A 28 5.67 8.21 5.97
C ALA A 28 4.95 9.56 5.95
N ALA A 29 4.84 10.26 7.09
CA ALA A 29 4.23 11.58 7.17
C ALA A 29 4.96 12.59 6.27
N LEU A 30 6.29 12.64 6.34
CA LEU A 30 7.11 13.54 5.53
C LEU A 30 6.97 13.25 4.03
N VAL A 31 7.06 12.00 3.64
CA VAL A 31 6.88 11.58 2.23
C VAL A 31 5.45 11.87 1.76
N GLY A 32 4.45 11.62 2.60
CA GLY A 32 3.05 11.92 2.31
C GLY A 32 2.80 13.40 2.11
N TRP A 33 3.41 14.24 2.94
CA TRP A 33 3.36 15.70 2.81
C TRP A 33 3.95 16.20 1.49
N HIS A 34 5.04 15.61 1.03
CA HIS A 34 5.65 15.97 -0.26
C HIS A 34 4.85 15.48 -1.46
N LYS A 35 4.29 14.26 -1.40
CA LYS A 35 3.56 13.67 -2.52
C LYS A 35 2.14 14.21 -2.68
N GLY A 36 1.46 14.53 -1.59
CA GLY A 36 0.04 14.89 -1.56
C GLY A 36 -0.90 13.68 -1.71
N ALA A 37 -2.15 13.82 -1.25
CA ALA A 37 -3.17 12.76 -1.31
C ALA A 37 -3.58 12.42 -2.75
N ILE A 38 -3.74 13.44 -3.60
CA ILE A 38 -4.18 13.26 -4.99
C ILE A 38 -3.21 12.38 -5.78
N THR A 39 -1.90 12.54 -5.56
CA THR A 39 -0.91 11.70 -6.23
C THR A 39 -1.00 10.24 -5.77
N GLN A 40 -1.31 10.01 -4.50
CA GLN A 40 -1.42 8.66 -3.94
C GLN A 40 -2.70 7.97 -4.43
N ILE A 41 -3.83 8.67 -4.36
CA ILE A 41 -5.11 8.17 -4.87
C ILE A 41 -5.03 7.96 -6.39
N GLY A 42 -4.43 8.89 -7.11
CA GLY A 42 -4.22 8.80 -8.55
C GLY A 42 -3.38 7.58 -8.95
N SER A 43 -2.36 7.21 -8.17
CA SER A 43 -1.56 6.01 -8.45
C SER A 43 -2.37 4.72 -8.28
N ILE A 44 -3.23 4.65 -7.27
CA ILE A 44 -4.13 3.51 -7.07
C ILE A 44 -5.17 3.45 -8.19
N ALA A 45 -5.80 4.59 -8.49
CA ALA A 45 -6.76 4.70 -9.57
C ALA A 45 -6.15 4.33 -10.94
N ALA A 46 -4.88 4.64 -11.17
CA ALA A 46 -4.17 4.27 -12.38
C ALA A 46 -4.04 2.74 -12.53
N VAL A 47 -3.66 2.05 -11.46
CA VAL A 47 -3.52 0.59 -11.49
C VAL A 47 -4.88 -0.09 -11.67
N VAL A 48 -5.87 0.30 -10.86
CA VAL A 48 -7.23 -0.26 -10.95
C VAL A 48 -7.86 0.04 -12.31
N GLY A 49 -7.74 1.29 -12.79
CA GLY A 49 -8.23 1.70 -14.09
C GLY A 49 -7.55 0.93 -15.23
N ALA A 50 -6.23 0.74 -15.17
CA ALA A 50 -5.50 -0.03 -16.17
C ALA A 50 -5.96 -1.50 -16.20
N LEU A 51 -6.21 -2.13 -15.04
CA LEU A 51 -6.74 -3.49 -14.99
C LEU A 51 -8.14 -3.60 -15.59
N ILE A 52 -9.02 -2.63 -15.30
CA ILE A 52 -10.36 -2.58 -15.87
C ILE A 52 -10.29 -2.41 -17.40
N VAL A 53 -9.48 -1.49 -17.90
CA VAL A 53 -9.28 -1.25 -19.32
C VAL A 53 -8.71 -2.48 -20.03
N CYS A 54 -7.68 -3.13 -19.44
CA CYS A 54 -7.13 -4.37 -19.97
C CYS A 54 -8.19 -5.47 -20.08
N ARG A 55 -9.02 -5.62 -19.06
CA ARG A 55 -10.10 -6.63 -19.07
C ARG A 55 -11.18 -6.31 -20.12
N SER A 56 -11.56 -5.04 -20.26
CA SER A 56 -12.65 -4.63 -21.15
C SER A 56 -12.23 -4.57 -22.62
N PHE A 57 -11.03 -4.12 -22.91
CA PHE A 57 -10.57 -3.84 -24.27
C PHE A 57 -9.46 -4.77 -24.78
N GLY A 58 -8.97 -5.70 -23.95
CA GLY A 58 -7.90 -6.63 -24.32
C GLY A 58 -8.19 -7.42 -25.58
N HIS A 59 -9.44 -7.88 -25.76
CA HIS A 59 -9.88 -8.63 -26.92
C HIS A 59 -9.79 -7.84 -28.24
N LEU A 60 -9.78 -6.51 -28.19
CA LEU A 60 -9.64 -5.66 -29.39
C LEU A 60 -8.17 -5.43 -29.76
N VAL A 61 -7.29 -5.33 -28.77
CA VAL A 61 -5.88 -4.95 -28.97
C VAL A 61 -5.00 -6.16 -29.27
N VAL A 62 -5.31 -7.33 -28.71
CA VAL A 62 -4.54 -8.57 -28.94
C VAL A 62 -4.42 -8.91 -30.43
N PRO A 63 -5.51 -8.97 -31.23
CA PRO A 63 -5.39 -9.30 -32.65
C PRO A 63 -4.64 -8.21 -33.45
N MET A 64 -4.70 -6.96 -33.01
CA MET A 64 -3.97 -5.88 -33.65
C MET A 64 -2.45 -6.00 -33.41
N THR A 65 -2.03 -6.36 -32.20
CA THR A 65 -0.62 -6.61 -31.88
C THR A 65 -0.08 -7.86 -32.56
N ALA A 66 -0.89 -8.92 -32.69
CA ALA A 66 -0.52 -10.12 -33.40
C ALA A 66 -0.18 -9.82 -34.87
N ARG A 67 -1.02 -9.03 -35.55
CA ARG A 67 -0.75 -8.56 -36.93
C ARG A 67 0.52 -7.74 -37.03
N TRP A 68 0.77 -6.82 -36.09
CA TRP A 68 1.97 -5.99 -36.07
C TRP A 68 3.25 -6.79 -35.88
N LEU A 69 3.18 -7.91 -35.16
CA LEU A 69 4.31 -8.81 -34.91
C LEU A 69 4.47 -9.88 -36.00
N GLY A 70 3.58 -9.89 -37.04
CA GLY A 70 3.64 -10.88 -38.11
C GLY A 70 3.37 -12.30 -37.65
N VAL A 71 2.62 -12.47 -36.54
CA VAL A 71 2.26 -13.76 -35.95
C VAL A 71 1.08 -14.42 -36.72
N ASP A 72 0.64 -13.81 -37.82
CA ASP A 72 -0.51 -14.26 -38.58
C ASP A 72 -0.23 -15.55 -39.36
N GLU A 73 -1.07 -16.55 -39.13
CA GLU A 73 -1.51 -17.66 -40.00
C GLU A 73 -0.50 -18.74 -40.44
N THR A 74 0.77 -18.68 -40.12
CA THR A 74 1.76 -19.65 -40.60
C THR A 74 2.25 -20.67 -39.58
N GLY A 75 1.38 -21.12 -38.66
CA GLY A 75 1.70 -22.26 -37.79
C GLY A 75 2.85 -22.03 -36.82
N GLN A 76 3.07 -20.78 -36.41
CA GLN A 76 4.11 -20.44 -35.44
C GLN A 76 3.75 -20.95 -34.05
N SER A 77 4.77 -21.30 -33.30
CA SER A 77 4.68 -21.92 -31.96
C SER A 77 3.79 -21.14 -31.00
N ALA A 78 3.15 -21.84 -30.06
CA ALA A 78 2.35 -21.25 -28.98
C ALA A 78 3.04 -20.08 -28.23
N TRP A 79 4.36 -20.04 -28.25
CA TRP A 79 5.18 -18.96 -27.68
C TRP A 79 4.97 -17.60 -28.37
N SER A 80 4.73 -17.58 -29.70
CA SER A 80 4.50 -16.33 -30.42
C SER A 80 3.16 -15.70 -30.07
N ASP A 81 2.12 -16.52 -29.86
CA ASP A 81 0.79 -16.05 -29.45
C ASP A 81 0.79 -15.51 -28.04
N TYR A 82 1.49 -16.19 -27.12
CA TYR A 82 1.64 -15.70 -25.74
C TYR A 82 2.42 -14.40 -25.69
N SER A 83 3.50 -14.26 -26.47
CA SER A 83 4.31 -13.03 -26.50
C SER A 83 3.53 -11.84 -27.05
N ALA A 84 2.75 -12.03 -28.12
CA ALA A 84 1.88 -11.00 -28.67
C ALA A 84 0.80 -10.55 -27.68
N THR A 85 0.18 -11.51 -27.01
CA THR A 85 -0.83 -11.26 -25.98
C THR A 85 -0.24 -10.50 -24.79
N MET A 86 0.90 -10.94 -24.28
CA MET A 86 1.58 -10.27 -23.17
C MET A 86 1.99 -8.84 -23.54
N LEU A 87 2.50 -8.62 -24.74
CA LEU A 87 2.88 -7.31 -25.22
C LEU A 87 1.68 -6.37 -25.37
N ALA A 88 0.55 -6.89 -25.87
CA ALA A 88 -0.70 -6.16 -25.98
C ALA A 88 -1.19 -5.65 -24.62
N TYR A 89 -1.26 -6.55 -23.63
CA TYR A 89 -1.69 -6.17 -22.29
C TYR A 89 -0.70 -5.23 -21.60
N ALA A 90 0.60 -5.44 -21.78
CA ALA A 90 1.63 -4.55 -21.23
C ALA A 90 1.55 -3.14 -21.83
N ALA A 91 1.36 -3.04 -23.14
CA ALA A 91 1.20 -1.76 -23.84
C ALA A 91 -0.07 -1.02 -23.39
N MET A 92 -1.19 -1.73 -23.29
CA MET A 92 -2.45 -1.15 -22.79
C MET A 92 -2.32 -0.68 -21.34
N PHE A 93 -1.71 -1.50 -20.49
CA PHE A 93 -1.48 -1.15 -19.10
C PHE A 93 -0.63 0.12 -18.98
N MET A 94 0.49 0.16 -19.70
CA MET A 94 1.39 1.32 -19.72
C MET A 94 0.70 2.58 -20.24
N LEU A 95 -0.06 2.47 -21.33
CA LEU A 95 -0.78 3.61 -21.90
C LEU A 95 -1.82 4.15 -20.94
N THR A 96 -2.63 3.29 -20.35
CA THR A 96 -3.66 3.67 -19.37
C THR A 96 -3.02 4.27 -18.12
N TRP A 97 -1.97 3.64 -17.59
CA TRP A 97 -1.24 4.14 -16.44
C TRP A 97 -0.65 5.54 -16.71
N LEU A 98 -0.04 5.74 -17.87
CA LEU A 98 0.53 7.02 -18.28
C LEU A 98 -0.55 8.11 -18.40
N THR A 99 -1.71 7.76 -19.00
CA THR A 99 -2.84 8.68 -19.14
C THR A 99 -3.38 9.13 -17.79
N VAL A 100 -3.62 8.21 -16.87
CA VAL A 100 -4.10 8.54 -15.53
C VAL A 100 -3.04 9.31 -14.74
N TRP A 101 -1.77 8.96 -14.88
CA TRP A 101 -0.67 9.69 -14.25
C TRP A 101 -0.60 11.14 -14.74
N LEU A 102 -0.73 11.35 -16.05
CA LEU A 102 -0.75 12.70 -16.66
C LEU A 102 -1.95 13.51 -16.16
N LEU A 103 -3.13 12.89 -16.14
CA LEU A 103 -4.36 13.51 -15.64
C LEU A 103 -4.22 13.90 -14.16
N THR A 104 -3.69 13.02 -13.33
CA THR A 104 -3.43 13.29 -11.91
C THR A 104 -2.48 14.46 -11.73
N ARG A 105 -1.46 14.57 -12.58
CA ARG A 105 -0.51 15.69 -12.56
C ARG A 105 -1.18 17.01 -12.94
N MET A 106 -2.07 17.00 -13.93
CA MET A 106 -2.83 18.20 -14.33
C MET A 106 -3.78 18.66 -13.19
N ILE A 107 -4.50 17.72 -12.58
CA ILE A 107 -5.38 18.01 -11.44
C ILE A 107 -4.57 18.62 -10.28
N ARG A 108 -3.42 18.06 -9.98
CA ARG A 108 -2.56 18.58 -8.92
C ARG A 108 -2.08 20.00 -9.20
N GLN A 109 -1.74 20.33 -10.44
CA GLN A 109 -1.37 21.70 -10.83
C GLN A 109 -2.53 22.66 -10.66
N ALA A 110 -3.75 22.28 -11.07
CA ALA A 110 -4.94 23.08 -10.91
C ALA A 110 -5.25 23.36 -9.41
N LEU A 111 -5.13 22.36 -8.55
CA LEU A 111 -5.32 22.52 -7.11
C LEU A 111 -4.26 23.39 -6.44
N HIS A 112 -3.05 23.39 -6.97
CA HIS A 112 -1.98 24.26 -6.47
C HIS A 112 -2.30 25.74 -6.74
N ILE A 113 -2.90 26.03 -7.89
CA ILE A 113 -3.37 27.38 -8.25
C ILE A 113 -4.53 27.81 -7.33
N ALA A 114 -5.40 26.89 -6.94
CA ALA A 114 -6.54 27.14 -6.05
C ALA A 114 -6.17 27.25 -4.57
N HIS A 115 -4.91 27.35 -4.18
CA HIS A 115 -4.41 27.42 -2.79
C HIS A 115 -4.80 26.20 -1.90
N LEU A 116 -5.33 25.13 -2.47
CA LEU A 116 -5.69 23.89 -1.76
C LEU A 116 -4.50 22.95 -1.54
N GLY A 117 -3.30 23.36 -1.96
CA GLY A 117 -2.09 22.53 -1.87
C GLY A 117 -1.70 22.12 -0.45
N VAL A 118 -2.02 22.93 0.57
CA VAL A 118 -1.73 22.57 1.97
C VAL A 118 -2.66 21.46 2.45
N VAL A 119 -3.94 21.52 2.08
CA VAL A 119 -4.94 20.50 2.43
C VAL A 119 -4.58 19.16 1.76
N ASP A 120 -4.19 19.18 0.48
CA ASP A 120 -3.72 17.99 -0.25
C ASP A 120 -2.49 17.37 0.42
N ARG A 121 -1.54 18.17 0.86
CA ARG A 121 -0.33 17.71 1.57
C ARG A 121 -0.67 17.10 2.93
N ALA A 122 -1.52 17.77 3.72
CA ALA A 122 -1.95 17.26 5.02
C ALA A 122 -2.71 15.93 4.88
N ALA A 123 -3.66 15.87 3.93
CA ALA A 123 -4.38 14.66 3.62
C ALA A 123 -3.44 13.54 3.10
N GLY A 124 -2.42 13.89 2.31
CA GLY A 124 -1.41 12.96 1.83
C GLY A 124 -0.57 12.36 2.95
N SER A 125 -0.19 13.17 3.96
CA SER A 125 0.55 12.66 5.11
C SER A 125 -0.30 11.70 5.95
N LEU A 126 -1.56 12.05 6.22
CA LEU A 126 -2.51 11.19 6.94
C LEU A 126 -2.75 9.86 6.21
N PHE A 127 -2.96 9.92 4.91
CA PHE A 127 -3.21 8.73 4.09
C PHE A 127 -2.00 7.78 4.09
N LEU A 128 -0.78 8.33 3.96
CA LEU A 128 0.42 7.49 3.96
C LEU A 128 0.74 6.94 5.35
N MET A 129 0.53 7.72 6.40
CA MET A 129 0.64 7.24 7.79
C MET A 129 -0.36 6.10 8.05
N GLY A 130 -1.63 6.28 7.67
CA GLY A 130 -2.67 5.24 7.81
C GLY A 130 -2.31 3.96 7.07
N LYS A 131 -1.80 4.06 5.85
CA LYS A 131 -1.32 2.92 5.08
C LYS A 131 -0.21 2.16 5.80
N TRP A 132 0.80 2.85 6.32
CA TRP A 132 1.91 2.22 7.03
C TRP A 132 1.48 1.68 8.40
N ALA A 133 0.58 2.36 9.09
CA ALA A 133 -0.02 1.86 10.32
C ALA A 133 -0.80 0.57 10.08
N LEU A 134 -1.54 0.48 8.96
CA LEU A 134 -2.25 -0.73 8.57
C LEU A 134 -1.29 -1.88 8.27
N VAL A 135 -0.22 -1.63 7.51
CA VAL A 135 0.80 -2.65 7.23
C VAL A 135 1.45 -3.12 8.53
N ALA A 136 1.81 -2.20 9.43
CA ALA A 136 2.37 -2.54 10.73
C ALA A 136 1.38 -3.38 11.56
N SER A 137 0.10 -2.98 11.58
CA SER A 137 -0.96 -3.73 12.28
C SER A 137 -1.10 -5.16 11.76
N ILE A 138 -1.11 -5.36 10.44
CA ILE A 138 -1.19 -6.70 9.85
C ILE A 138 0.04 -7.54 10.25
N ILE A 139 1.25 -6.96 10.18
CA ILE A 139 2.49 -7.67 10.54
C ILE A 139 2.47 -8.07 12.01
N VAL A 140 2.07 -7.16 12.91
CA VAL A 140 2.04 -7.44 14.35
C VAL A 140 0.97 -8.49 14.69
N ASN A 141 -0.23 -8.41 14.10
CA ASN A 141 -1.26 -9.43 14.26
C ASN A 141 -0.81 -10.80 13.75
N LEU A 142 -0.13 -10.84 12.60
CA LEU A 142 0.42 -12.09 12.05
C LEU A 142 1.50 -12.66 12.98
N LEU A 143 2.36 -11.80 13.51
CA LEU A 143 3.41 -12.21 14.46
C LEU A 143 2.80 -12.78 15.75
N GLN A 144 1.72 -12.20 16.24
CA GLN A 144 0.99 -12.70 17.42
C GLN A 144 0.45 -14.12 17.20
N VAL A 145 -0.05 -14.41 15.98
CA VAL A 145 -0.55 -15.76 15.63
C VAL A 145 0.60 -16.78 15.53
N VAL A 146 1.74 -16.37 14.95
CA VAL A 146 2.88 -17.28 14.72
C VAL A 146 3.71 -17.48 15.99
N GLN A 147 3.89 -16.43 16.78
CA GLN A 147 4.71 -16.45 18.01
C GLN A 147 4.02 -15.66 19.13
N PRO A 148 3.00 -16.25 19.80
CA PRO A 148 2.31 -15.58 20.89
C PRO A 148 3.22 -15.26 22.08
N ASP A 149 4.28 -16.04 22.27
CA ASP A 149 5.30 -15.87 23.33
C ASP A 149 6.37 -14.83 23.02
N ALA A 150 6.28 -14.10 21.90
CA ALA A 150 7.28 -13.10 21.55
C ALA A 150 7.41 -12.04 22.67
N ALA A 151 8.65 -11.60 22.90
CA ALA A 151 8.98 -10.64 23.96
C ALA A 151 8.14 -9.35 23.89
N LEU A 152 7.73 -8.93 22.67
CA LEU A 152 6.88 -7.78 22.40
C LEU A 152 5.53 -7.83 23.13
N PHE A 153 4.87 -9.00 23.11
CA PHE A 153 3.53 -9.17 23.69
C PHE A 153 3.59 -9.30 25.21
N LYS A 154 4.61 -9.98 25.74
CA LYS A 154 4.84 -10.11 27.19
C LYS A 154 5.08 -8.76 27.87
N THR A 155 5.76 -7.83 27.19
CA THR A 155 5.98 -6.48 27.71
C THR A 155 4.69 -5.65 27.73
N ALA A 156 3.82 -5.83 26.74
CA ALA A 156 2.52 -5.16 26.71
C ALA A 156 1.61 -5.61 27.86
N GLU A 157 1.55 -6.90 28.14
CA GLU A 157 0.79 -7.47 29.28
C GLU A 157 1.29 -6.97 30.65
N GLN A 158 2.58 -6.66 30.76
CA GLN A 158 3.17 -6.13 32.00
C GLN A 158 2.96 -4.61 32.20
N GLY A 159 2.18 -3.95 31.31
CA GLY A 159 1.83 -2.54 31.46
C GLY A 159 2.95 -1.56 31.17
N GLY A 160 3.88 -1.91 30.28
CA GLY A 160 4.94 -1.01 29.82
C GLY A 160 4.36 0.23 29.10
N TRP A 161 5.12 1.33 29.07
CA TRP A 161 4.70 2.60 28.43
C TRP A 161 4.33 2.44 26.93
N GLN A 162 4.70 1.32 26.31
CA GLN A 162 4.43 0.96 24.92
C GLN A 162 3.11 0.18 24.75
N ALA A 163 2.52 -0.33 25.85
CA ALA A 163 1.27 -1.08 25.78
C ALA A 163 0.18 -0.34 25.00
N PRO A 164 -0.11 0.96 25.25
CA PRO A 164 -1.15 1.66 24.53
C PRO A 164 -0.86 1.82 23.01
N LEU A 165 0.41 1.90 22.61
CA LEU A 165 0.78 1.95 21.20
C LEU A 165 0.57 0.59 20.53
N LEU A 166 0.98 -0.48 21.18
CA LEU A 166 0.82 -1.83 20.66
C LEU A 166 -0.67 -2.20 20.56
N ASP A 167 -1.46 -1.90 21.58
CA ASP A 167 -2.91 -2.12 21.60
C ASP A 167 -3.61 -1.33 20.49
N THR A 168 -3.23 -0.08 20.28
CA THR A 168 -3.77 0.74 19.20
C THR A 168 -3.45 0.14 17.84
N ILE A 169 -2.23 -0.34 17.63
CA ILE A 169 -1.82 -0.96 16.38
C ILE A 169 -2.52 -2.31 16.16
N LEU A 170 -2.62 -3.15 17.19
CA LEU A 170 -3.33 -4.42 17.13
C LEU A 170 -4.81 -4.23 16.80
N ALA A 171 -5.44 -3.21 17.41
CA ALA A 171 -6.85 -2.91 17.18
C ALA A 171 -7.13 -2.25 15.83
N PHE A 172 -6.12 -1.64 15.18
CA PHE A 172 -6.34 -0.82 13.98
C PHE A 172 -6.84 -1.63 12.77
N ALA A 173 -6.23 -2.79 12.49
CA ALA A 173 -6.67 -3.62 11.38
C ALA A 173 -8.07 -4.22 11.62
N PRO A 174 -8.38 -4.86 12.77
CA PRO A 174 -9.72 -5.35 13.07
C PRO A 174 -10.78 -4.25 13.04
N TRP A 175 -10.46 -3.05 13.56
CA TRP A 175 -11.35 -1.91 13.53
C TRP A 175 -11.67 -1.49 12.08
N LEU A 176 -10.66 -1.44 11.22
CA LEU A 176 -10.82 -1.09 9.81
C LEU A 176 -11.69 -2.12 9.07
N TRP A 177 -11.49 -3.43 9.32
CA TRP A 177 -12.31 -4.51 8.76
C TRP A 177 -13.76 -4.37 9.20
N GLY A 178 -14.00 -4.06 10.47
CA GLY A 178 -15.33 -3.77 11.00
C GLY A 178 -16.01 -2.57 10.30
N CYS A 179 -15.27 -1.50 10.04
CA CYS A 179 -15.77 -0.33 9.31
C CYS A 179 -16.09 -0.63 7.84
N LEU A 180 -15.39 -1.56 7.21
CA LEU A 180 -15.62 -2.00 5.82
C LEU A 180 -16.71 -3.06 5.69
N GLY A 181 -17.30 -3.53 6.82
CA GLY A 181 -18.34 -4.54 6.83
C GLY A 181 -17.84 -5.94 6.42
N ILE A 182 -16.54 -6.17 6.46
CA ILE A 182 -15.93 -7.47 6.14
C ILE A 182 -15.82 -8.26 7.45
N ASN A 183 -16.81 -9.13 7.70
CA ASN A 183 -16.75 -10.10 8.79
C ASN A 183 -15.93 -11.30 8.30
N LEU A 184 -14.72 -11.45 8.85
CA LEU A 184 -13.88 -12.65 8.69
C LEU A 184 -14.20 -13.67 9.77
#